data_d4eab86d0f75e86a1b999a23a5ccd39b
#
_entry.id   d4eab86d0f75e86a1b999a23a5ccd39b
#
_cell.length_a   1.000
_cell.length_b   1.000
_cell.length_c   1.000
_cell.angle_alpha   90.00
_cell.angle_beta   90.00
_cell.angle_gamma   90.00
#
_symmetry.space_group_name_H-M   'P 1'
#
loop_
_entity.id
_entity.type
_entity.pdbx_description
1 polymer ?
#
loop_
_entity_poly.entity_id
_entity_poly.type
_entity_poly.pdbx_seq_one_letter_code
_entity_poly.pdbx_strand_id
1 'polypeptide(L)'
;MATRIVILKDGVIQQVGAPKQVYNEPANMFVAGFIGSPAMNFIRGAIDDRYFVTETLRLEIPEDTLAAVNAAGYQRKAVVFGIRPEDILTLQNRGDDIAAKVSVAELTGAEFMLYATVGGHELVVRAGAVNDYAAGDNIGIQFDM
;
A
#
# COMPACT_ATOMS: atom_id res chain seq x y z
N MET A 1 21.73 14.82 -10.27
CA MET A 1 20.45 14.14 -10.11
C MET A 1 20.01 13.56 -11.46
N ALA A 2 19.62 12.30 -11.49
CA ALA A 2 19.20 11.67 -12.74
C ALA A 2 17.88 12.26 -13.24
N THR A 3 17.77 12.50 -14.55
CA THR A 3 16.52 12.94 -15.21
C THR A 3 15.67 11.76 -15.66
N ARG A 4 16.29 10.60 -15.81
CA ARG A 4 15.61 9.35 -16.18
C ARG A 4 16.24 8.19 -15.42
N ILE A 5 15.42 7.20 -15.09
CA ILE A 5 15.87 5.94 -14.52
C ILE A 5 15.41 4.78 -15.38
N VAL A 6 16.19 3.71 -15.35
CA VAL A 6 15.88 2.44 -16.03
C VAL A 6 15.84 1.34 -15.00
N ILE A 7 14.73 0.64 -14.92
CA ILE A 7 14.56 -0.50 -14.02
C ILE A 7 14.77 -1.78 -14.81
N LEU A 8 15.71 -2.61 -14.36
CA LEU A 8 16.05 -3.88 -14.98
C LEU A 8 15.71 -5.05 -14.06
N LYS A 9 15.26 -6.14 -14.65
CA LYS A 9 15.12 -7.43 -13.98
C LYS A 9 15.66 -8.51 -14.91
N ASP A 10 16.67 -9.23 -14.43
CA ASP A 10 17.33 -10.31 -15.20
C ASP A 10 17.78 -9.84 -16.60
N GLY A 11 18.29 -8.60 -16.69
CA GLY A 11 18.75 -8.00 -17.94
C GLY A 11 17.65 -7.46 -18.85
N VAL A 12 16.39 -7.57 -18.47
CA VAL A 12 15.23 -7.09 -19.25
C VAL A 12 14.71 -5.77 -18.66
N ILE A 13 14.54 -4.77 -19.53
CA ILE A 13 14.00 -3.47 -19.13
C ILE A 13 12.54 -3.62 -18.70
N GLN A 14 12.21 -3.23 -17.46
CA GLN A 14 10.86 -3.23 -16.92
C GLN A 14 10.17 -1.89 -17.10
N GLN A 15 10.91 -0.80 -16.92
CA GLN A 15 10.39 0.55 -17.11
C GLN A 15 11.53 1.55 -17.29
N VAL A 16 11.27 2.58 -18.09
CA VAL A 16 12.14 3.75 -18.28
C VAL A 16 11.30 5.00 -18.08
N GLY A 17 11.77 5.96 -17.32
CA GLY A 17 11.05 7.22 -17.14
C GLY A 17 11.68 8.13 -16.11
N ALA A 18 11.04 9.29 -15.88
CA ALA A 18 11.43 10.19 -14.82
C ALA A 18 11.21 9.51 -13.45
N PRO A 19 12.05 9.77 -12.44
CA PRO A 19 11.92 9.13 -11.14
C PRO A 19 10.51 9.24 -10.53
N LYS A 20 9.90 10.41 -10.61
CA LYS A 20 8.55 10.64 -10.09
C LYS A 20 7.49 9.83 -10.84
N GLN A 21 7.60 9.72 -12.13
CA GLN A 21 6.69 8.92 -12.97
C GLN A 21 6.79 7.43 -12.63
N VAL A 22 8.01 6.91 -12.55
CA VAL A 22 8.23 5.48 -12.22
C VAL A 22 7.70 5.16 -10.83
N TYR A 23 7.84 6.08 -9.88
CA TYR A 23 7.33 5.92 -8.52
C TYR A 23 5.80 5.93 -8.47
N ASN A 24 5.17 6.92 -9.12
CA ASN A 24 3.71 7.12 -9.07
C ASN A 24 2.93 6.20 -10.01
N GLU A 25 3.54 5.83 -11.14
CA GLU A 25 2.90 5.03 -12.19
C GLU A 25 3.79 3.84 -12.58
N PRO A 26 4.05 2.91 -11.63
CA PRO A 26 4.87 1.74 -11.94
C PRO A 26 4.19 0.85 -12.97
N ALA A 27 4.96 0.35 -13.94
CA ALA A 27 4.44 -0.45 -15.04
C ALA A 27 3.97 -1.84 -14.60
N ASN A 28 4.54 -2.38 -13.51
CA ASN A 28 4.19 -3.71 -12.99
C ASN A 28 4.53 -3.80 -11.49
N MET A 29 4.20 -4.95 -10.89
CA MET A 29 4.46 -5.21 -9.47
C MET A 29 5.95 -5.19 -9.12
N PHE A 30 6.80 -5.67 -10.03
CA PHE A 30 8.25 -5.65 -9.79
C PHE A 30 8.74 -4.22 -9.62
N VAL A 31 8.37 -3.32 -10.52
CA VAL A 31 8.74 -1.90 -10.44
C VAL A 31 8.17 -1.26 -9.16
N ALA A 32 6.90 -1.50 -8.88
CA ALA A 32 6.24 -0.95 -7.69
C ALA A 32 6.92 -1.40 -6.38
N GLY A 33 7.34 -2.65 -6.31
CA GLY A 33 8.03 -3.19 -5.14
C GLY A 33 9.51 -2.84 -5.08
N PHE A 34 10.13 -2.54 -6.22
CA PHE A 34 11.55 -2.19 -6.31
C PHE A 34 11.80 -0.72 -5.96
N ILE A 35 10.92 0.18 -6.42
CA ILE A 35 11.06 1.61 -6.21
C ILE A 35 10.43 2.01 -4.87
N GLY A 36 11.20 2.74 -4.07
CA GLY A 36 10.77 3.25 -2.77
C GLY A 36 11.44 2.51 -1.62
N SER A 37 11.55 3.20 -0.49
CA SER A 37 12.10 2.65 0.75
C SER A 37 11.26 3.19 1.90
N PRO A 38 10.44 2.35 2.52
CA PRO A 38 10.19 0.95 2.21
C PRO A 38 9.38 0.74 0.92
N ALA A 39 9.35 -0.51 0.46
CA ALA A 39 8.64 -0.89 -0.74
C ALA A 39 7.11 -0.80 -0.56
N MET A 40 6.38 -0.83 -1.69
CA MET A 40 4.92 -0.87 -1.69
C MET A 40 4.41 -2.13 -0.97
N ASN A 41 3.35 -1.96 -0.19
CA ASN A 41 2.61 -3.09 0.37
C ASN A 41 1.73 -3.74 -0.70
N PHE A 42 1.69 -5.07 -0.71
CA PHE A 42 0.82 -5.83 -1.61
C PHE A 42 -0.11 -6.74 -0.82
N ILE A 43 -1.39 -6.70 -1.15
CA ILE A 43 -2.41 -7.57 -0.56
C ILE A 43 -3.12 -8.31 -1.70
N ARG A 44 -3.10 -9.65 -1.66
CA ARG A 44 -3.80 -10.47 -2.64
C ARG A 44 -5.27 -10.61 -2.26
N GLY A 45 -6.15 -10.44 -3.23
CA GLY A 45 -7.59 -10.53 -3.02
C GLY A 45 -8.33 -10.64 -4.34
N ALA A 46 -9.57 -10.20 -4.35
CA ALA A 46 -10.41 -10.21 -5.54
C ALA A 46 -11.30 -8.99 -5.58
N ILE A 47 -11.81 -8.67 -6.75
CA ILE A 47 -12.83 -7.63 -6.92
C ILE A 47 -14.20 -8.29 -6.82
N ASP A 48 -15.04 -7.76 -5.94
CA ASP A 48 -16.44 -8.16 -5.79
C ASP A 48 -17.31 -6.91 -5.76
N ASP A 49 -18.05 -6.68 -6.84
CA ASP A 49 -18.85 -5.49 -7.07
C ASP A 49 -17.95 -4.23 -6.99
N ARG A 50 -18.14 -3.36 -6.04
CA ARG A 50 -17.31 -2.15 -5.83
C ARG A 50 -16.29 -2.31 -4.72
N TYR A 51 -16.03 -3.53 -4.27
CA TYR A 51 -15.11 -3.80 -3.16
C TYR A 51 -13.93 -4.64 -3.61
N PHE A 52 -12.78 -4.33 -3.02
CA PHE A 52 -11.65 -5.26 -2.97
C PHE A 52 -11.82 -6.10 -1.71
N VAL A 53 -11.85 -7.42 -1.86
CA VAL A 53 -12.15 -8.33 -0.76
C VAL A 53 -11.05 -9.36 -0.58
N THR A 54 -10.77 -9.67 0.68
CA THR A 54 -9.99 -10.83 1.12
C THR A 54 -10.85 -11.62 2.11
N GLU A 55 -10.30 -12.68 2.70
CA GLU A 55 -11.00 -13.42 3.75
C GLU A 55 -11.33 -12.56 4.99
N THR A 56 -10.56 -11.49 5.22
CA THR A 56 -10.62 -10.68 6.44
C THR A 56 -10.87 -9.21 6.20
N LEU A 57 -10.72 -8.73 4.96
CA LEU A 57 -10.82 -7.32 4.61
C LEU A 57 -11.84 -7.10 3.51
N ARG A 58 -12.50 -5.95 3.58
CA ARG A 58 -13.42 -5.46 2.54
C ARG A 58 -13.21 -3.96 2.40
N LEU A 59 -12.66 -3.54 1.27
CA LEU A 59 -12.30 -2.15 1.00
C LEU A 59 -13.13 -1.63 -0.16
N GLU A 60 -13.79 -0.50 0.03
CA GLU A 60 -14.52 0.16 -1.05
C GLU A 60 -13.52 0.78 -2.04
N ILE A 61 -13.71 0.48 -3.32
CA ILE A 61 -12.84 0.97 -4.39
C ILE A 61 -13.36 2.35 -4.83
N PRO A 62 -12.48 3.37 -4.95
CA PRO A 62 -12.89 4.66 -5.50
C PRO A 62 -13.51 4.53 -6.90
N GLU A 63 -14.49 5.35 -7.22
CA GLU A 63 -15.24 5.25 -8.47
C GLU A 63 -14.38 5.24 -9.72
N ASP A 64 -13.36 6.09 -9.77
CA ASP A 64 -12.45 6.18 -10.92
C ASP A 64 -11.66 4.87 -11.12
N THR A 65 -11.15 4.32 -10.04
CA THR A 65 -10.41 3.06 -10.06
C THR A 65 -11.35 1.91 -10.41
N LEU A 66 -12.56 1.90 -9.86
CA LEU A 66 -13.56 0.88 -10.13
C LEU A 66 -13.94 0.87 -11.61
N ALA A 67 -14.15 2.05 -12.22
CA ALA A 67 -14.44 2.16 -13.64
C ALA A 67 -13.32 1.56 -14.49
N ALA A 68 -12.06 1.83 -14.16
CA ALA A 68 -10.91 1.29 -14.87
C ALA A 68 -10.82 -0.25 -14.72
N VAL A 69 -11.04 -0.75 -13.51
CA VAL A 69 -11.03 -2.19 -13.21
C VAL A 69 -12.14 -2.91 -13.97
N ASN A 70 -13.34 -2.35 -14.00
CA ASN A 70 -14.49 -2.92 -14.73
C ASN A 70 -14.26 -2.89 -16.23
N ALA A 71 -13.72 -1.79 -16.76
CA ALA A 71 -13.39 -1.67 -18.18
C ALA A 71 -12.35 -2.72 -18.61
N ALA A 72 -11.43 -3.07 -17.73
CA ALA A 72 -10.41 -4.09 -17.98
C ALA A 72 -10.93 -5.53 -17.74
N GLY A 73 -12.14 -5.70 -17.25
CA GLY A 73 -12.77 -7.02 -17.08
C GLY A 73 -12.32 -7.80 -15.84
N TYR A 74 -11.98 -7.12 -14.76
CA TYR A 74 -11.45 -7.76 -13.54
C TYR A 74 -12.50 -8.07 -12.47
N GLN A 75 -13.79 -7.88 -12.77
CA GLN A 75 -14.85 -8.28 -11.82
C GLN A 75 -14.77 -9.77 -11.49
N ARG A 76 -14.82 -10.07 -10.20
CA ARG A 76 -14.74 -11.44 -9.63
C ARG A 76 -13.43 -12.16 -9.96
N LYS A 77 -12.40 -11.42 -10.30
CA LYS A 77 -11.08 -11.98 -10.59
C LYS A 77 -10.09 -11.66 -9.48
N ALA A 78 -9.10 -12.54 -9.33
CA ALA A 78 -7.99 -12.33 -8.42
C ALA A 78 -7.15 -11.14 -8.87
N VAL A 79 -6.86 -10.25 -7.93
CA VAL A 79 -6.02 -9.07 -8.15
C VAL A 79 -5.10 -8.88 -6.96
N VAL A 80 -4.13 -7.98 -7.12
CA VAL A 80 -3.24 -7.56 -6.03
C VAL A 80 -3.46 -6.08 -5.79
N PHE A 81 -3.80 -5.74 -4.55
CA PHE A 81 -3.91 -4.36 -4.10
C PHE A 81 -2.53 -3.89 -3.65
N GLY A 82 -2.04 -2.80 -4.26
CA GLY A 82 -0.77 -2.18 -3.89
C GLY A 82 -1.01 -0.83 -3.25
N ILE A 83 -0.35 -0.59 -2.09
CA ILE A 83 -0.43 0.70 -1.42
C ILE A 83 0.92 1.06 -0.80
N ARG A 84 1.34 2.30 -0.98
CA ARG A 84 2.58 2.80 -0.38
C ARG A 84 2.41 3.00 1.13
N PRO A 85 3.48 2.82 1.92
CA PRO A 85 3.42 3.03 3.37
C PRO A 85 2.92 4.40 3.80
N GLU A 86 3.25 5.45 3.05
CA GLU A 86 2.81 6.83 3.31
C GLU A 86 1.32 7.08 3.01
N ASP A 87 0.68 6.20 2.25
CA ASP A 87 -0.73 6.32 1.89
C ASP A 87 -1.64 5.54 2.85
N ILE A 88 -1.08 4.96 3.89
CA ILE A 88 -1.84 4.34 4.97
C ILE A 88 -1.88 5.34 6.13
N LEU A 89 -3.07 5.86 6.40
CA LEU A 89 -3.27 6.84 7.47
C LEU A 89 -3.50 6.14 8.78
N THR A 90 -2.90 6.66 9.86
CA THR A 90 -3.12 6.18 11.21
C THR A 90 -4.13 7.07 11.92
N LEU A 91 -5.14 6.46 12.54
CA LEU A 91 -6.22 7.16 13.21
C LEU A 91 -6.33 6.69 14.64
N GLN A 92 -6.71 7.60 15.54
CA GLN A 92 -7.01 7.25 16.93
C GLN A 92 -8.45 6.74 17.01
N ASN A 93 -8.61 5.43 17.13
CA ASN A 93 -9.87 4.72 17.42
C ASN A 93 -11.16 5.48 17.07
N ARG A 94 -11.53 5.45 15.82
CA ARG A 94 -12.87 5.83 15.38
C ARG A 94 -13.56 4.57 14.88
N GLY A 95 -14.83 4.40 15.17
CA GLY A 95 -15.55 3.15 14.96
C GLY A 95 -15.60 2.57 13.54
N ASP A 96 -15.16 3.33 12.53
CA ASP A 96 -15.15 2.92 11.13
C ASP A 96 -13.75 2.57 10.62
N ASP A 97 -12.74 2.58 11.49
CA ASP A 97 -11.36 2.34 11.11
C ASP A 97 -11.05 0.84 11.06
N ILE A 98 -10.13 0.49 10.18
CA ILE A 98 -9.61 -0.87 10.12
C ILE A 98 -8.64 -1.06 11.28
N ALA A 99 -8.87 -2.11 12.08
CA ALA A 99 -8.01 -2.40 13.22
C ALA A 99 -6.65 -2.96 12.75
N ALA A 100 -5.59 -2.44 13.32
CA ALA A 100 -4.23 -2.90 13.08
C ALA A 100 -3.49 -3.06 14.40
N LYS A 101 -2.64 -4.10 14.48
CA LYS A 101 -1.79 -4.34 15.64
C LYS A 101 -0.35 -4.10 15.25
N VAL A 102 0.30 -3.17 15.94
CA VAL A 102 1.71 -2.83 15.73
C VAL A 102 2.58 -3.93 16.32
N SER A 103 3.40 -4.58 15.48
CA SER A 103 4.38 -5.57 15.94
C SER A 103 5.75 -4.96 16.20
N VAL A 104 6.15 -3.99 15.38
CA VAL A 104 7.41 -3.24 15.54
C VAL A 104 7.16 -1.78 15.23
N ALA A 105 7.73 -0.88 16.02
CA ALA A 105 7.73 0.55 15.79
C ALA A 105 9.16 1.05 15.78
N GLU A 106 9.62 1.61 14.68
CA GLU A 106 10.97 2.17 14.53
C GLU A 106 10.87 3.68 14.31
N LEU A 107 11.51 4.44 15.18
CA LEU A 107 11.63 5.88 15.00
C LEU A 107 12.80 6.18 14.06
N THR A 108 12.48 6.79 12.91
CA THR A 108 13.46 7.16 11.90
C THR A 108 13.46 8.68 11.70
N GLY A 109 14.18 9.40 12.55
CA GLY A 109 14.17 10.86 12.51
C GLY A 109 12.81 11.44 12.92
N ALA A 110 12.09 12.05 11.98
CA ALA A 110 10.79 12.69 12.23
C ALA A 110 9.59 11.79 11.96
N GLU A 111 9.80 10.51 11.68
CA GLU A 111 8.75 9.57 11.29
C GLU A 111 8.89 8.24 12.01
N PHE A 112 7.77 7.53 12.15
CA PHE A 112 7.75 6.12 12.55
C PHE A 112 7.56 5.23 11.33
N MET A 113 8.35 4.15 11.25
CA MET A 113 8.04 2.99 10.44
C MET A 113 7.35 1.97 11.32
N LEU A 114 6.10 1.69 11.03
CA LEU A 114 5.30 0.73 11.77
C LEU A 114 5.14 -0.54 10.95
N TYR A 115 5.44 -1.67 11.57
CA TYR A 115 5.14 -2.97 11.02
C TYR A 115 3.90 -3.46 11.73
N ALA A 116 2.79 -3.52 11.00
CA ALA A 116 1.48 -3.78 11.60
C ALA A 116 0.79 -4.97 10.93
N THR A 117 0.06 -5.74 11.71
CA THR A 117 -0.76 -6.83 11.21
C THR A 117 -2.21 -6.36 11.07
N VAL A 118 -2.76 -6.52 9.87
CA VAL A 118 -4.11 -6.11 9.51
C VAL A 118 -4.80 -7.29 8.84
N GLY A 119 -5.79 -7.89 9.54
CA GLY A 119 -6.51 -9.03 8.99
C GLY A 119 -5.61 -10.20 8.56
N GLY A 120 -4.52 -10.45 9.29
CA GLY A 120 -3.54 -11.47 8.96
C GLY A 120 -2.47 -11.07 7.94
N HIS A 121 -2.55 -9.84 7.41
CA HIS A 121 -1.57 -9.29 6.47
C HIS A 121 -0.57 -8.41 7.21
N GLU A 122 0.71 -8.59 6.94
CA GLU A 122 1.74 -7.67 7.45
C GLU A 122 1.92 -6.49 6.50
N LEU A 123 1.77 -5.28 7.03
CA LEU A 123 1.90 -4.04 6.29
C LEU A 123 2.95 -3.15 6.94
N VAL A 124 3.62 -2.36 6.10
CA VAL A 124 4.52 -1.30 6.55
C VAL A 124 3.80 0.03 6.42
N VAL A 125 3.74 0.77 7.51
CA VAL A 125 3.05 2.07 7.59
C VAL A 125 4.07 3.15 7.96
N ARG A 126 4.06 4.25 7.22
CA ARG A 126 4.85 5.42 7.57
C ARG A 126 3.96 6.42 8.27
N ALA A 127 4.25 6.70 9.54
CA ALA A 127 3.47 7.62 10.37
C ALA A 127 4.33 8.76 10.89
N GLY A 128 3.75 9.95 11.02
CA GLY A 128 4.46 11.09 11.61
C GLY A 128 4.76 10.87 13.09
N ALA A 129 5.84 11.48 13.58
CA ALA A 129 6.27 11.35 14.98
C ALA A 129 5.47 12.24 15.95
N VAL A 130 4.32 12.76 15.53
CA VAL A 130 3.41 13.53 16.39
C VAL A 130 2.84 12.68 17.50
N ASN A 131 2.60 11.40 17.21
CA ASN A 131 2.13 10.39 18.17
C ASN A 131 3.25 9.39 18.45
N ASP A 132 3.26 8.83 19.65
CA ASP A 132 4.16 7.73 19.99
C ASP A 132 3.50 6.40 19.67
N TYR A 133 4.29 5.48 19.13
CA TYR A 133 3.87 4.12 18.81
C TYR A 133 4.82 3.14 19.46
N ALA A 134 4.29 2.02 19.92
CA ALA A 134 5.06 0.95 20.52
C ALA A 134 4.56 -0.42 20.05
N ALA A 135 5.43 -1.43 20.10
CA ALA A 135 5.05 -2.81 19.81
C ALA A 135 3.90 -3.23 20.74
N GLY A 136 2.89 -3.88 20.16
CA GLY A 136 1.69 -4.32 20.87
C GLY A 136 0.52 -3.32 20.84
N ASP A 137 0.75 -2.10 20.35
CA ASP A 137 -0.31 -1.09 20.24
C ASP A 137 -1.39 -1.53 19.24
N ASN A 138 -2.64 -1.23 19.59
CA ASN A 138 -3.76 -1.36 18.66
C ASN A 138 -4.08 0.02 18.11
N ILE A 139 -4.06 0.15 16.79
CA ILE A 139 -4.33 1.41 16.09
C ILE A 139 -5.43 1.20 15.05
N GLY A 140 -6.07 2.28 14.66
CA GLY A 140 -6.92 2.32 13.49
C GLY A 140 -6.12 2.77 12.27
N ILE A 141 -6.40 2.22 11.12
CA ILE A 141 -5.81 2.65 9.86
C ILE A 141 -6.89 2.91 8.81
N GLN A 142 -6.54 3.73 7.85
CA GLN A 142 -7.35 4.00 6.67
C GLN A 142 -6.44 4.02 5.45
N PHE A 143 -6.88 3.39 4.37
CA PHE A 143 -6.15 3.41 3.11
C PHE A 143 -6.57 4.64 2.29
N ASP A 144 -5.62 5.50 1.97
CA ASP A 144 -5.81 6.64 1.09
C ASP A 144 -5.62 6.17 -0.37
N MET A 145 -6.73 5.89 -1.00
CA MET A 145 -6.74 5.32 -2.35
C MET A 145 -7.01 6.36 -3.43
#